data_c020988a84bf6f6dec37ee1ce82a9f6a
#
_entry.id   c020988a84bf6f6dec37ee1ce82a9f6a
#
_cell.length_a   1.000
_cell.length_b   1.000
_cell.length_c   1.000
_cell.angle_alpha   90.00
_cell.angle_beta   90.00
_cell.angle_gamma   90.00
#
_symmetry.space_group_name_H-M   'P 1'
#
loop_
_entity.id
_entity.type
_entity.pdbx_description
1 polymer ?
#
loop_
_entity_poly.entity_id
_entity_poly.type
_entity_poly.pdbx_seq_one_letter_code
_entity_poly.pdbx_strand_id
1 'polypeptide(L)'
;MALSNLGTALTRRFAVTGDLASLEEAVTIHRRAQERTRADHPNLGRYLANLGAALNNRAQFLRDSAAADEAIRVLRRAIELRPRHHPQLPERLDPFLVALGSSMVEGTAPEVRESLAFAREVVESTPAGRVGARGG
;
A
#
# COMPACT_ATOMS: atom_id res chain seq x y z
N MET A 1 -8.11 -1.26 16.26
CA MET A 1 -8.54 0.14 16.36
C MET A 1 -9.81 0.36 15.58
N ALA A 2 -10.73 1.07 16.19
CA ALA A 2 -12.06 1.28 15.59
C ALA A 2 -11.98 1.99 14.23
N LEU A 3 -11.12 3.00 14.09
CA LEU A 3 -10.99 3.72 12.82
C LEU A 3 -10.50 2.81 11.70
N SER A 4 -9.50 1.97 11.98
CA SER A 4 -8.98 1.06 10.97
C SER A 4 -10.04 0.04 10.54
N ASN A 5 -10.82 -0.46 11.47
CA ASN A 5 -11.89 -1.41 11.16
C ASN A 5 -12.98 -0.77 10.32
N LEU A 6 -13.36 0.47 10.65
CA LEU A 6 -14.35 1.20 9.88
C LEU A 6 -13.85 1.45 8.44
N GLY A 7 -12.60 1.86 8.29
CA GLY A 7 -12.02 2.09 6.97
C GLY A 7 -12.02 0.81 6.13
N THR A 8 -11.69 -0.32 6.75
CA THR A 8 -11.69 -1.61 6.07
C THR A 8 -13.09 -1.99 5.61
N ALA A 9 -14.10 -1.78 6.48
CA ALA A 9 -15.49 -2.06 6.12
C ALA A 9 -15.95 -1.20 4.95
N LEU A 10 -15.57 0.07 4.93
CA LEU A 10 -15.90 0.98 3.84
C LEU A 10 -15.22 0.57 2.54
N THR A 11 -13.98 0.13 2.60
CA THR A 11 -13.27 -0.37 1.43
C THR A 11 -13.97 -1.60 0.85
N ARG A 12 -14.42 -2.50 1.71
CA ARG A 12 -15.18 -3.67 1.28
C ARG A 12 -16.51 -3.29 0.65
N ARG A 13 -17.18 -2.32 1.24
CA ARG A 13 -18.45 -1.82 0.69
C ARG A 13 -18.22 -1.27 -0.72
N PHE A 14 -17.17 -0.49 -0.91
CA PHE A 14 -16.82 0.01 -2.23
C PHE A 14 -16.57 -1.15 -3.21
N ALA A 15 -15.83 -2.17 -2.77
CA ALA A 15 -15.50 -3.32 -3.64
C ALA A 15 -16.76 -4.05 -4.10
N VAL A 16 -17.76 -4.12 -3.25
CA VAL A 16 -19.01 -4.83 -3.56
C VAL A 16 -20.00 -3.96 -4.35
N THR A 17 -20.13 -2.68 -3.98
CA THR A 17 -21.17 -1.81 -4.51
C THR A 17 -20.71 -0.82 -5.56
N GLY A 18 -19.40 -0.55 -5.62
CA GLY A 18 -18.86 0.51 -6.47
C GLY A 18 -19.17 1.91 -5.97
N ASP A 19 -19.61 2.05 -4.71
CA ASP A 19 -19.98 3.32 -4.13
C ASP A 19 -18.75 4.18 -3.84
N LEU A 20 -18.52 5.19 -4.68
CA LEU A 20 -17.34 6.06 -4.55
C LEU A 20 -17.34 6.84 -3.24
N ALA A 21 -18.51 7.17 -2.69
CA ALA A 21 -18.56 7.86 -1.40
C ALA A 21 -17.94 6.99 -0.30
N SER A 22 -18.18 5.68 -0.34
CA SER A 22 -17.55 4.74 0.60
C SER A 22 -16.04 4.72 0.45
N LEU A 23 -15.55 4.78 -0.78
CA LEU A 23 -14.10 4.81 -1.04
C LEU A 23 -13.46 6.09 -0.50
N GLU A 24 -14.09 7.23 -0.77
CA GLU A 24 -13.58 8.52 -0.28
C GLU A 24 -13.56 8.57 1.23
N GLU A 25 -14.60 8.07 1.85
CA GLU A 25 -14.65 8.00 3.31
C GLU A 25 -13.61 7.05 3.85
N ALA A 26 -13.37 5.92 3.20
CA ALA A 26 -12.33 4.96 3.59
C ALA A 26 -10.95 5.60 3.59
N VAL A 27 -10.62 6.36 2.54
CA VAL A 27 -9.34 7.07 2.46
C VAL A 27 -9.21 8.02 3.65
N THR A 28 -10.24 8.81 3.93
CA THR A 28 -10.22 9.76 5.05
C THR A 28 -10.02 9.06 6.39
N ILE A 29 -10.73 7.96 6.60
CA ILE A 29 -10.67 7.21 7.86
C ILE A 29 -9.29 6.56 8.04
N HIS A 30 -8.77 5.93 7.00
CA HIS A 30 -7.44 5.33 7.07
C HIS A 30 -6.35 6.38 7.28
N ARG A 31 -6.51 7.55 6.66
CA ARG A 31 -5.57 8.64 6.86
C ARG A 31 -5.57 9.11 8.32
N ARG A 32 -6.75 9.23 8.92
CA ARG A 32 -6.85 9.59 10.33
C ARG A 32 -6.24 8.53 11.24
N ALA A 33 -6.47 7.26 10.95
CA ALA A 33 -5.91 6.18 11.74
C ALA A 33 -4.38 6.23 11.74
N GLN A 34 -3.80 6.47 10.57
CA GLN A 34 -2.36 6.58 10.43
C GLN A 34 -1.82 7.82 11.15
N GLU A 35 -2.48 8.97 11.00
CA GLU A 35 -2.05 10.22 11.62
C GLU A 35 -2.10 10.19 13.15
N ARG A 36 -3.05 9.44 13.71
CA ARG A 36 -3.21 9.32 15.16
C ARG A 36 -2.32 8.24 15.76
N THR A 37 -1.58 7.53 14.95
CA THR A 37 -0.73 6.44 15.41
C THR A 37 0.69 6.94 15.54
N ARG A 38 1.31 6.63 16.68
CA ARG A 38 2.70 7.05 16.94
C ARG A 38 3.66 6.38 15.98
N ALA A 39 4.75 7.07 15.68
CA ALA A 39 5.75 6.58 14.74
C ALA A 39 6.36 5.23 15.16
N ASP A 40 6.41 4.96 16.45
CA ASP A 40 6.96 3.72 16.99
C ASP A 40 5.91 2.65 17.27
N HIS A 41 4.64 2.92 16.96
CA HIS A 41 3.57 1.96 17.24
C HIS A 41 3.70 0.73 16.34
N PRO A 42 3.58 -0.49 16.90
CA PRO A 42 3.76 -1.71 16.11
C PRO A 42 2.75 -1.89 14.98
N ASN A 43 1.59 -1.25 15.05
CA ASN A 43 0.57 -1.36 14.02
C ASN A 43 0.64 -0.28 12.95
N LEU A 44 1.57 0.67 13.06
CA LEU A 44 1.64 1.76 12.08
C LEU A 44 1.79 1.24 10.67
N GLY A 45 2.65 0.25 10.47
CA GLY A 45 2.86 -0.33 9.14
C GLY A 45 1.60 -0.89 8.53
N ARG A 46 0.76 -1.54 9.35
CA ARG A 46 -0.52 -2.08 8.90
C ARG A 46 -1.49 -0.95 8.52
N TYR A 47 -1.53 0.12 9.32
CA TYR A 47 -2.41 1.25 9.01
C TYR A 47 -1.97 1.97 7.74
N LEU A 48 -0.66 2.10 7.53
CA LEU A 48 -0.14 2.65 6.28
C LEU A 48 -0.50 1.76 5.09
N ALA A 49 -0.40 0.45 5.24
CA ALA A 49 -0.76 -0.48 4.18
C ALA A 49 -2.25 -0.37 3.82
N ASN A 50 -3.11 -0.22 4.83
CA ASN A 50 -4.54 -0.04 4.59
C ASN A 50 -4.83 1.25 3.85
N LEU A 51 -4.15 2.34 4.23
CA LEU A 51 -4.29 3.61 3.51
C LEU A 51 -3.81 3.47 2.07
N GLY A 52 -2.68 2.82 1.87
CA GLY A 52 -2.15 2.60 0.53
C GLY A 52 -3.09 1.80 -0.35
N ALA A 53 -3.74 0.78 0.20
CA ALA A 53 -4.72 -0.02 -0.55
C ALA A 53 -5.92 0.83 -0.96
N ALA A 54 -6.43 1.67 -0.07
CA ALA A 54 -7.55 2.57 -0.39
C ALA A 54 -7.15 3.58 -1.46
N LEU A 55 -5.93 4.12 -1.37
CA LEU A 55 -5.41 5.04 -2.38
C LEU A 55 -5.23 4.37 -3.74
N ASN A 56 -4.81 3.11 -3.76
CA ASN A 56 -4.74 2.34 -5.00
C ASN A 56 -6.10 2.22 -5.67
N ASN A 57 -7.14 1.93 -4.88
CA ASN A 57 -8.49 1.85 -5.41
C ASN A 57 -8.91 3.19 -6.01
N ARG A 58 -8.62 4.27 -5.31
CA ARG A 58 -8.93 5.60 -5.79
C ARG A 58 -8.20 5.91 -7.10
N ALA A 59 -6.92 5.56 -7.16
CA ALA A 59 -6.10 5.79 -8.36
C ALA A 59 -6.67 5.05 -9.56
N GLN A 60 -7.06 3.79 -9.37
CA GLN A 60 -7.55 2.96 -10.46
C GLN A 60 -8.93 3.37 -10.94
N PHE A 61 -9.84 3.66 -10.01
CA PHE A 61 -11.22 3.98 -10.37
C PHE A 61 -11.41 5.39 -10.87
N LEU A 62 -10.65 6.34 -10.32
CA LEU A 62 -10.77 7.74 -10.69
C LEU A 62 -9.65 8.22 -11.61
N ARG A 63 -8.74 7.33 -11.96
CA ARG A 63 -7.52 7.65 -12.73
C ARG A 63 -6.79 8.83 -12.12
N ASP A 64 -6.65 8.77 -10.80
CA ASP A 64 -6.05 9.84 -10.01
C ASP A 64 -4.55 9.52 -9.80
N SER A 65 -3.70 10.13 -10.60
CA SER A 65 -2.26 9.89 -10.51
C SER A 65 -1.67 10.39 -9.20
N ALA A 66 -2.23 11.43 -8.61
CA ALA A 66 -1.78 11.93 -7.31
C ALA A 66 -2.03 10.88 -6.22
N ALA A 67 -3.16 10.18 -6.29
CA ALA A 67 -3.44 9.10 -5.36
C ALA A 67 -2.47 7.93 -5.56
N ALA A 68 -2.12 7.61 -6.79
CA ALA A 68 -1.13 6.58 -7.07
C ALA A 68 0.24 6.93 -6.47
N ASP A 69 0.66 8.17 -6.63
CA ASP A 69 1.94 8.64 -6.07
C ASP A 69 1.92 8.59 -4.56
N GLU A 70 0.83 9.00 -3.95
CA GLU A 70 0.69 8.93 -2.49
C GLU A 70 0.70 7.47 -2.02
N ALA A 71 0.03 6.58 -2.73
CA ALA A 71 0.02 5.16 -2.40
C ALA A 71 1.44 4.57 -2.40
N ILE A 72 2.24 4.95 -3.39
CA ILE A 72 3.63 4.50 -3.46
C ILE A 72 4.40 4.94 -2.21
N ARG A 73 4.29 6.21 -1.82
CA ARG A 73 5.01 6.73 -0.66
C ARG A 73 4.58 6.03 0.62
N VAL A 74 3.28 5.85 0.79
CA VAL A 74 2.71 5.25 2.00
C VAL A 74 3.07 3.78 2.10
N LEU A 75 2.94 3.05 1.00
CA LEU A 75 3.24 1.62 0.96
C LEU A 75 4.73 1.35 1.11
N ARG A 76 5.57 2.20 0.53
CA ARG A 76 7.00 2.09 0.72
C ARG A 76 7.36 2.18 2.21
N ARG A 77 6.78 3.16 2.90
CA ARG A 77 7.02 3.30 4.33
C ARG A 77 6.51 2.09 5.11
N ALA A 78 5.35 1.56 4.74
CA ALA A 78 4.80 0.36 5.37
C ALA A 78 5.76 -0.83 5.25
N ILE A 79 6.38 -0.98 4.08
CA ILE A 79 7.35 -2.04 3.84
C ILE A 79 8.61 -1.80 4.68
N GLU A 80 9.10 -0.57 4.70
CA GLU A 80 10.30 -0.22 5.46
C GLU A 80 10.16 -0.44 6.96
N LEU A 81 8.94 -0.34 7.49
CA LEU A 81 8.68 -0.55 8.91
C LEU A 81 8.66 -2.02 9.31
N ARG A 82 8.69 -2.94 8.36
CA ARG A 82 8.74 -4.37 8.66
C ARG A 82 10.17 -4.89 8.60
N PRO A 83 10.55 -5.81 9.51
CA PRO A 83 11.80 -6.53 9.34
C PRO A 83 11.79 -7.27 8.02
N ARG A 84 12.92 -7.31 7.34
CA ARG A 84 13.00 -7.91 6.01
C ARG A 84 12.69 -9.39 5.98
N HIS A 85 12.75 -10.02 7.13
CA HIS A 85 12.44 -11.46 7.24
C HIS A 85 11.00 -11.74 7.63
N HIS A 86 10.18 -10.69 7.80
CA HIS A 86 8.81 -10.88 8.27
C HIS A 86 7.95 -11.49 7.17
N PRO A 87 7.17 -12.54 7.46
CA PRO A 87 6.39 -13.23 6.44
C PRO A 87 5.29 -12.38 5.80
N GLN A 88 4.87 -11.29 6.47
CA GLN A 88 3.86 -10.40 5.93
C GLN A 88 4.42 -9.36 4.97
N LEU A 89 5.72 -9.33 4.77
CA LEU A 89 6.32 -8.36 3.85
C LEU A 89 5.78 -8.48 2.42
N PRO A 90 5.62 -9.69 1.85
CA PRO A 90 5.05 -9.82 0.50
C PRO A 90 3.63 -9.28 0.39
N GLU A 91 2.83 -9.35 1.45
CA GLU A 91 1.47 -8.83 1.45
C GLU A 91 1.44 -7.32 1.23
N ARG A 92 2.48 -6.62 1.70
CA ARG A 92 2.59 -5.17 1.51
C ARG A 92 3.21 -4.82 0.17
N LEU A 93 4.03 -5.72 -0.36
CA LEU A 93 4.70 -5.51 -1.63
C LEU A 93 3.70 -5.53 -2.79
N ASP A 94 2.70 -6.42 -2.75
CA ASP A 94 1.73 -6.52 -3.83
C ASP A 94 1.01 -5.19 -4.11
N PRO A 95 0.40 -4.52 -3.12
CA PRO A 95 -0.22 -3.23 -3.38
C PRO A 95 0.79 -2.16 -3.82
N PHE A 96 2.03 -2.24 -3.36
CA PHE A 96 3.07 -1.32 -3.80
C PHE A 96 3.34 -1.48 -5.30
N LEU A 97 3.41 -2.72 -5.77
CA LEU A 97 3.62 -3.00 -7.19
C LEU A 97 2.42 -2.55 -8.03
N VAL A 98 1.21 -2.69 -7.51
CA VAL A 98 0.00 -2.19 -8.19
C VAL A 98 0.07 -0.67 -8.32
N ALA A 99 0.48 0.02 -7.27
CA ALA A 99 0.62 1.46 -7.30
C ALA A 99 1.67 1.90 -8.31
N LEU A 100 2.78 1.18 -8.40
CA LEU A 100 3.79 1.43 -9.40
C LEU A 100 3.25 1.29 -10.81
N GLY A 101 2.48 0.23 -11.07
CA GLY A 101 1.88 0.03 -12.37
C GLY A 101 0.97 1.18 -12.77
N SER A 102 0.18 1.70 -11.84
CA SER A 102 -0.68 2.85 -12.09
C SER A 102 0.13 4.12 -12.35
N SER A 103 1.19 4.31 -11.60
CA SER A 103 2.03 5.51 -11.73
C SER A 103 2.84 5.49 -13.02
N MET A 104 3.21 4.33 -13.53
CA MET A 104 4.01 4.20 -14.76
C MET A 104 3.32 4.79 -15.97
N VAL A 105 2.01 4.85 -15.95
CA VAL A 105 1.25 5.39 -17.08
C VAL A 105 1.38 6.91 -17.15
N GLU A 106 1.52 7.56 -16.00
CA GLU A 106 1.47 9.03 -15.92
C GLU A 106 2.62 9.63 -15.11
N GLY A 107 3.39 8.81 -14.40
CA GLY A 107 4.45 9.28 -13.52
C GLY A 107 5.73 9.64 -14.24
N THR A 108 6.64 10.29 -13.51
CA THR A 108 7.96 10.62 -14.05
C THR A 108 8.87 9.41 -14.00
N ALA A 109 9.71 9.26 -15.02
CA ALA A 109 10.59 8.12 -15.13
C ALA A 109 11.56 7.95 -13.96
N PRO A 110 12.16 9.02 -13.38
CA PRO A 110 13.07 8.85 -12.24
C PRO A 110 12.39 8.26 -11.01
N GLU A 111 11.19 8.71 -10.69
CA GLU A 111 10.44 8.22 -9.53
C GLU A 111 10.07 6.76 -9.70
N VAL A 112 9.62 6.39 -10.88
CA VAL A 112 9.28 5.00 -11.20
C VAL A 112 10.53 4.13 -11.06
N ARG A 113 11.65 4.59 -11.58
CA ARG A 113 12.90 3.84 -11.54
C ARG A 113 13.37 3.57 -10.12
N GLU A 114 13.32 4.60 -9.27
CA GLU A 114 13.69 4.45 -7.86
C GLU A 114 12.78 3.46 -7.13
N SER A 115 11.49 3.55 -7.40
CA SER A 115 10.51 2.68 -6.76
C SER A 115 10.67 1.23 -7.23
N LEU A 116 10.98 1.02 -8.50
CA LEU A 116 11.25 -0.32 -9.00
C LEU A 116 12.53 -0.90 -8.39
N ALA A 117 13.57 -0.07 -8.23
CA ALA A 117 14.79 -0.50 -7.58
C ALA A 117 14.54 -0.91 -6.13
N PHE A 118 13.71 -0.14 -5.42
CA PHE A 118 13.32 -0.47 -4.06
C PHE A 118 12.58 -1.81 -4.00
N ALA A 119 11.59 -2.00 -4.89
CA ALA A 119 10.83 -3.25 -4.93
C ALA A 119 11.74 -4.44 -5.19
N ARG A 120 12.68 -4.30 -6.12
CA ARG A 120 13.63 -5.37 -6.43
C ARG A 120 14.49 -5.70 -5.22
N GLU A 121 14.99 -4.70 -4.54
CA GLU A 121 15.80 -4.89 -3.34
C GLU A 121 15.01 -5.66 -2.27
N VAL A 122 13.75 -5.29 -2.06
CA VAL A 122 12.89 -5.97 -1.09
C VAL A 122 12.71 -7.43 -1.45
N VAL A 123 12.40 -7.72 -2.71
CA VAL A 123 12.20 -9.09 -3.18
C VAL A 123 13.48 -9.92 -2.98
N GLU A 124 14.61 -9.37 -3.36
CA GLU A 124 15.89 -10.09 -3.27
C GLU A 124 16.30 -10.38 -1.83
N SER A 125 15.93 -9.51 -0.90
CA SER A 125 16.28 -9.67 0.51
C SER A 125 15.25 -10.44 1.32
N THR A 126 14.09 -10.77 0.74
CA THR A 126 13.02 -11.44 1.47
C THR A 126 13.17 -12.95 1.40
N PRO A 127 13.14 -13.65 2.54
CA PRO A 127 13.26 -15.11 2.55
C PRO A 127 12.19 -15.82 1.72
N ALA A 128 10.98 -15.25 1.64
CA ALA A 128 9.91 -15.82 0.84
C ALA A 128 10.28 -15.92 -0.64
N GLY A 129 11.02 -14.94 -1.15
CA GLY A 129 11.53 -15.00 -2.51
C GLY A 129 12.48 -16.17 -2.71
N ARG A 130 13.32 -16.44 -1.73
CA ARG A 130 14.23 -17.60 -1.79
C ARG A 130 13.50 -18.91 -1.67
N VAL A 131 12.39 -18.93 -0.95
CA VAL A 131 11.56 -20.13 -0.88
C VAL A 131 11.09 -20.53 -2.28
N GLY A 132 10.61 -19.55 -3.03
CA GLY A 132 10.21 -19.81 -4.42
C GLY A 132 11.38 -20.28 -5.27
N ALA A 133 12.53 -19.63 -5.13
CA ALA A 133 13.72 -20.01 -5.89
C ALA A 133 14.18 -21.43 -5.54
N ARG A 134 14.01 -21.82 -4.29
CA ARG A 134 14.44 -23.12 -3.81
C ARG A 134 13.55 -24.25 -4.28
N GLY A 135 12.37 -23.93 -4.79
CA GLY A 135 11.47 -24.93 -5.33
C GLY A 135 12.08 -25.73 -6.45
N GLY A 136 13.24 -25.31 -6.88
CA GLY A 136 14.02 -26.11 -7.79
C GLY A 136 14.74 -27.23 -7.09
#